data_446f3223e48b58e0959d6ba6339d7331
#
_entry.id   446f3223e48b58e0959d6ba6339d7331
#
_cell.length_a   1.000
_cell.length_b   1.000
_cell.length_c   1.000
_cell.angle_alpha   90.00
_cell.angle_beta   90.00
_cell.angle_gamma   90.00
#
_symmetry.space_group_name_H-M   'P 1'
#
loop_
_entity.id
_entity.type
_entity.pdbx_description
1 polymer ?
#
loop_
_entity_poly.entity_id
_entity_poly.type
_entity_poly.pdbx_seq_one_letter_code
_entity_poly.pdbx_strand_id
1 'polypeptide(L)'
;MRSRLGLTVWCAAGMAVWGCGSSKPNGAQGSGGGGGTARGGATGSAGAASGGATGSGGTASGGSTGSGGAGQVGTVGGCQIFPADNPWNEDVSGLALNAMSATYISNMAPTKGLHPDWGDYAADRDYYGIPFSSGTGAPLQVMNFENYPDESDQNPCPNGGGDFCYPIPLSAPIEGGPSAGAGDDRHVLYIDTAGGPSNCTLYELYGAQNTSSAGGWTAANGAIFHLGSDTLRPDGWTSADAAGLPILPGLVGFDETINKQVITHAIRFTMDSSQQGYIHPATHAAGDNNSSLPPMGLRLRLKASFDTSKFTGPSLVILTAMKKYGIILADNGSNWYISGESNDGWVPYMDDISSDLGSVTGSDFEVVNTGPISTNNL
;
A
#
# COMPACT_ATOMS: atom_id res chain seq x y z
N MET A 1 -6.42 9.16 -58.41
CA MET A 1 -5.35 9.96 -57.85
C MET A 1 -5.90 10.78 -56.70
N ARG A 2 -5.78 10.31 -55.48
CA ARG A 2 -5.95 11.07 -54.25
C ARG A 2 -4.96 10.46 -53.22
N SER A 3 -3.97 11.23 -52.88
CA SER A 3 -2.90 10.91 -51.94
C SER A 3 -3.44 10.85 -50.49
N ARG A 4 -3.16 9.80 -49.80
CA ARG A 4 -3.35 9.71 -48.32
C ARG A 4 -2.07 10.22 -47.67
N LEU A 5 -2.14 11.33 -46.95
CA LEU A 5 -1.12 11.72 -45.97
C LEU A 5 -1.27 10.82 -44.75
N GLY A 6 -0.25 10.07 -44.45
CA GLY A 6 -0.11 9.37 -43.17
C GLY A 6 0.42 10.34 -42.13
N LEU A 7 -0.33 10.48 -41.05
CA LEU A 7 0.12 11.18 -39.83
C LEU A 7 0.84 10.16 -38.95
N THR A 8 2.17 10.25 -38.90
CA THR A 8 2.97 9.44 -38.00
C THR A 8 3.07 10.17 -36.65
N VAL A 9 2.33 9.67 -35.66
CA VAL A 9 2.46 10.11 -34.27
C VAL A 9 3.65 9.37 -33.66
N TRP A 10 4.69 10.11 -33.29
CA TRP A 10 5.80 9.61 -32.50
C TRP A 10 5.42 9.70 -31.03
N CYS A 11 5.09 8.58 -30.41
CA CYS A 11 5.12 8.44 -28.95
C CYS A 11 6.56 8.22 -28.54
N ALA A 12 7.20 9.23 -27.94
CA ALA A 12 8.46 9.07 -27.25
C ALA A 12 8.15 8.50 -25.86
N ALA A 13 8.21 7.18 -25.72
CA ALA A 13 8.25 6.51 -24.44
C ALA A 13 9.64 6.72 -23.85
N GLY A 14 9.74 7.62 -22.87
CA GLY A 14 10.92 7.72 -22.02
C GLY A 14 10.84 6.64 -20.95
N MET A 15 11.46 5.49 -21.19
CA MET A 15 11.67 4.49 -20.16
C MET A 15 12.73 5.00 -19.20
N ALA A 16 12.32 5.38 -17.99
CA ALA A 16 13.21 5.44 -16.85
C ALA A 16 13.07 4.11 -16.10
N VAL A 17 13.96 3.19 -16.39
CA VAL A 17 14.12 1.96 -15.62
C VAL A 17 14.84 2.34 -14.32
N TRP A 18 14.09 2.40 -13.22
CA TRP A 18 14.65 2.44 -11.88
C TRP A 18 14.32 1.11 -11.21
N GLY A 19 15.26 0.16 -11.33
CA GLY A 19 15.23 -1.04 -10.52
C GLY A 19 15.50 -0.69 -9.06
N CYS A 20 14.79 -1.31 -8.14
CA CYS A 20 15.14 -1.40 -6.72
C CYS A 20 16.53 -2.04 -6.60
N GLY A 21 17.56 -1.22 -6.54
CA GLY A 21 18.94 -1.66 -6.35
C GLY A 21 19.22 -1.85 -4.86
N SER A 22 19.12 -3.07 -4.35
CA SER A 22 19.72 -3.42 -3.07
C SER A 22 21.23 -3.34 -3.18
N SER A 23 21.85 -2.33 -2.58
CA SER A 23 23.29 -2.25 -2.39
C SER A 23 23.73 -3.28 -1.35
N LYS A 24 24.29 -4.39 -1.80
CA LYS A 24 25.05 -5.32 -0.94
C LYS A 24 26.35 -4.65 -0.49
N PRO A 25 26.71 -4.68 0.79
CA PRO A 25 28.04 -4.25 1.20
C PRO A 25 29.07 -5.29 0.77
N ASN A 26 30.10 -4.84 0.06
CA ASN A 26 31.28 -5.63 -0.30
C ASN A 26 32.02 -6.11 0.95
N GLY A 27 32.11 -7.42 1.12
CA GLY A 27 32.95 -8.05 2.10
C GLY A 27 34.44 -7.86 1.78
N ALA A 28 35.16 -7.26 2.70
CA ALA A 28 36.61 -7.27 2.72
C ALA A 28 37.10 -8.54 3.41
N GLN A 29 37.88 -9.34 2.72
CA GLN A 29 38.65 -10.44 3.28
C GLN A 29 39.75 -9.90 4.21
N GLY A 30 39.87 -10.47 5.40
CA GLY A 30 41.01 -10.29 6.29
C GLY A 30 41.20 -11.51 7.12
N SER A 31 42.34 -12.16 6.87
CA SER A 31 42.81 -13.40 7.45
C SER A 31 43.35 -13.26 8.87
N GLY A 32 43.16 -14.31 9.70
CA GLY A 32 44.25 -14.77 10.58
C GLY A 32 44.03 -14.74 12.08
N GLY A 33 43.91 -15.90 12.68
CA GLY A 33 44.79 -16.29 13.79
C GLY A 33 44.28 -16.29 15.22
N GLY A 34 44.06 -17.46 15.78
CA GLY A 34 44.63 -17.79 17.10
C GLY A 34 43.77 -17.77 18.35
N GLY A 35 43.27 -18.89 18.76
CA GLY A 35 43.49 -19.59 20.02
C GLY A 35 43.13 -18.93 21.37
N GLY A 36 42.38 -19.66 22.19
CA GLY A 36 42.35 -19.40 23.62
C GLY A 36 41.10 -19.92 24.34
N THR A 37 41.23 -21.11 24.88
CA THR A 37 40.32 -21.77 25.82
C THR A 37 40.37 -21.11 27.19
N ALA A 38 39.23 -20.99 27.88
CA ALA A 38 39.16 -21.21 29.35
C ALA A 38 37.71 -21.40 29.84
N ARG A 39 37.56 -22.37 30.68
CA ARG A 39 36.40 -22.85 31.46
C ARG A 39 36.14 -22.02 32.72
N GLY A 40 34.90 -22.13 33.25
CA GLY A 40 34.50 -21.87 34.64
C GLY A 40 33.07 -21.30 34.64
N GLY A 41 32.02 -21.86 35.06
CA GLY A 41 31.67 -22.75 36.13
C GLY A 41 31.32 -21.98 37.41
N ALA A 42 29.99 -21.75 37.68
CA ALA A 42 29.46 -21.84 39.03
C ALA A 42 27.95 -21.50 39.10
N THR A 43 27.26 -22.36 39.71
CA THR A 43 25.88 -22.47 40.22
C THR A 43 25.57 -21.45 41.32
N GLY A 44 24.29 -21.07 41.49
CA GLY A 44 23.82 -20.33 42.66
C GLY A 44 22.29 -20.14 42.64
N SER A 45 21.65 -20.86 43.54
CA SER A 45 20.21 -21.09 43.74
C SER A 45 19.43 -19.93 44.36
N ALA A 46 18.15 -19.94 44.08
CA ALA A 46 16.91 -19.70 44.84
C ALA A 46 16.89 -18.68 45.99
N GLY A 47 15.84 -17.87 45.98
CA GLY A 47 15.34 -17.12 47.11
C GLY A 47 14.00 -16.43 46.81
N ALA A 48 12.91 -17.04 47.27
CA ALA A 48 11.58 -16.45 47.31
C ALA A 48 11.45 -15.52 48.52
N ALA A 49 10.82 -14.37 48.36
CA ALA A 49 10.24 -13.63 49.50
C ALA A 49 9.02 -12.80 49.00
N SER A 50 7.93 -13.13 49.61
CA SER A 50 6.64 -12.42 49.56
C SER A 50 6.68 -11.10 50.37
N GLY A 51 6.02 -10.06 49.93
CA GLY A 51 5.77 -8.89 50.74
C GLY A 51 4.88 -7.88 50.01
N GLY A 52 3.60 -7.82 50.37
CA GLY A 52 2.65 -6.84 49.88
C GLY A 52 2.86 -5.46 50.50
N ALA A 53 2.59 -4.41 49.74
CA ALA A 53 2.24 -3.10 50.27
C ALA A 53 1.32 -2.39 49.27
N THR A 54 0.11 -2.10 49.76
CA THR A 54 -0.87 -1.20 49.17
C THR A 54 -0.33 0.23 49.19
N GLY A 55 -0.31 0.87 48.02
CA GLY A 55 -0.02 2.29 47.87
C GLY A 55 -1.03 2.91 46.90
N SER A 56 -1.91 3.72 47.45
CA SER A 56 -2.97 4.46 46.77
C SER A 56 -2.41 5.67 46.02
N GLY A 57 -2.97 5.93 44.84
CA GLY A 57 -3.29 7.27 44.37
C GLY A 57 -2.22 8.04 43.61
N GLY A 58 -2.47 8.19 42.36
CA GLY A 58 -1.88 9.22 41.52
C GLY A 58 -2.56 9.21 40.15
N THR A 59 -3.68 9.93 40.01
CA THR A 59 -4.30 10.18 38.71
C THR A 59 -3.38 11.11 37.91
N ALA A 60 -2.57 10.53 37.05
CA ALA A 60 -1.95 11.26 35.98
C ALA A 60 -3.00 11.51 34.90
N SER A 61 -3.36 12.78 34.72
CA SER A 61 -4.18 13.30 33.65
C SER A 61 -3.45 13.05 32.33
N GLY A 62 -3.80 11.95 31.66
CA GLY A 62 -3.34 11.62 30.32
C GLY A 62 -3.93 12.61 29.34
N GLY A 63 -3.04 13.17 28.50
CA GLY A 63 -3.43 14.04 27.41
C GLY A 63 -4.49 13.38 26.54
N SER A 64 -5.55 14.12 26.26
CA SER A 64 -6.61 13.77 25.33
C SER A 64 -6.00 13.52 23.94
N THR A 65 -5.78 12.29 23.57
CA THR A 65 -5.72 11.89 22.17
C THR A 65 -7.11 12.16 21.60
N GLY A 66 -7.21 13.10 20.63
CA GLY A 66 -8.46 13.34 19.93
C GLY A 66 -8.90 12.02 19.30
N SER A 67 -10.00 11.46 19.79
CA SER A 67 -10.61 10.29 19.17
C SER A 67 -11.20 10.73 17.83
N GLY A 68 -10.53 10.39 16.73
CA GLY A 68 -11.16 10.36 15.43
C GLY A 68 -12.41 9.50 15.53
N GLY A 69 -13.55 10.00 15.03
CA GLY A 69 -14.80 9.24 15.06
C GLY A 69 -14.64 7.99 14.21
N ALA A 70 -15.16 6.84 14.69
CA ALA A 70 -15.16 5.61 13.91
C ALA A 70 -15.77 5.88 12.52
N GLY A 71 -15.00 5.61 11.46
CA GLY A 71 -15.41 5.84 10.08
C GLY A 71 -16.52 4.87 9.63
N GLN A 72 -17.20 5.22 8.57
CA GLN A 72 -18.11 4.30 7.89
C GLN A 72 -17.25 3.32 7.09
N VAL A 73 -17.42 2.02 7.34
CA VAL A 73 -16.63 0.98 6.67
C VAL A 73 -17.16 0.70 5.28
N GLY A 74 -16.26 0.73 4.29
CA GLY A 74 -16.56 0.33 2.92
C GLY A 74 -16.59 -1.19 2.73
N THR A 75 -17.18 -1.59 1.60
CA THR A 75 -17.19 -3.00 1.18
C THR A 75 -16.71 -3.13 -0.25
N VAL A 76 -15.78 -4.06 -0.50
CA VAL A 76 -15.25 -4.41 -1.82
C VAL A 76 -15.32 -5.91 -2.00
N GLY A 77 -15.79 -6.38 -3.16
CA GLY A 77 -15.89 -7.82 -3.45
C GLY A 77 -16.77 -8.60 -2.48
N GLY A 78 -17.71 -7.94 -1.79
CA GLY A 78 -18.57 -8.54 -0.77
C GLY A 78 -17.96 -8.58 0.64
N CYS A 79 -16.79 -7.99 0.84
CA CYS A 79 -16.06 -7.97 2.09
C CYS A 79 -15.96 -6.57 2.69
N GLN A 80 -16.10 -6.47 3.99
CA GLN A 80 -15.76 -5.28 4.76
C GLN A 80 -14.24 -5.07 4.66
N ILE A 81 -13.82 -3.82 4.44
CA ILE A 81 -12.41 -3.46 4.38
C ILE A 81 -11.98 -2.88 5.72
N PHE A 82 -11.37 -3.72 6.54
CA PHE A 82 -10.88 -3.46 7.88
C PHE A 82 -11.96 -3.00 8.89
N PRO A 83 -11.68 -3.05 10.20
CA PRO A 83 -12.52 -2.46 11.24
C PRO A 83 -12.68 -0.94 11.08
N ALA A 84 -13.72 -0.39 11.69
CA ALA A 84 -14.04 1.03 11.58
C ALA A 84 -13.00 1.97 12.21
N ASP A 85 -12.21 1.47 13.13
CA ASP A 85 -11.11 2.17 13.81
C ASP A 85 -9.73 1.93 13.17
N ASN A 86 -9.70 1.20 12.06
CA ASN A 86 -8.47 1.01 11.27
C ASN A 86 -7.99 2.36 10.69
N PRO A 87 -6.66 2.60 10.64
CA PRO A 87 -6.10 3.81 10.05
C PRO A 87 -6.59 4.12 8.62
N TRP A 88 -6.92 3.12 7.81
CA TRP A 88 -7.49 3.33 6.48
C TRP A 88 -8.86 4.01 6.53
N ASN A 89 -9.67 3.72 7.55
CA ASN A 89 -11.04 4.20 7.73
C ASN A 89 -11.12 5.44 8.64
N GLU A 90 -10.00 5.92 9.16
CA GLU A 90 -9.94 7.04 10.11
C GLU A 90 -10.32 8.37 9.45
N ASP A 91 -11.22 9.13 10.07
CA ASP A 91 -11.50 10.51 9.70
C ASP A 91 -10.36 11.43 10.20
N VAL A 92 -9.51 11.86 9.27
CA VAL A 92 -8.35 12.70 9.55
C VAL A 92 -8.63 14.20 9.42
N SER A 93 -9.88 14.59 9.13
CA SER A 93 -10.24 16.00 8.88
C SER A 93 -9.98 16.91 10.08
N GLY A 94 -10.05 16.35 11.31
CA GLY A 94 -9.80 17.05 12.56
C GLY A 94 -8.40 16.89 13.14
N LEU A 95 -7.53 16.09 12.54
CA LEU A 95 -6.19 15.85 13.09
C LEU A 95 -5.30 17.08 13.02
N ALA A 96 -4.37 17.21 13.97
CA ALA A 96 -3.37 18.24 13.98
C ALA A 96 -2.40 18.12 12.80
N LEU A 97 -1.89 19.25 12.32
CA LEU A 97 -0.87 19.24 11.28
C LEU A 97 0.45 18.67 11.82
N ASN A 98 1.14 17.93 10.96
CA ASN A 98 2.51 17.51 11.20
C ASN A 98 3.44 18.73 11.17
N ALA A 99 4.37 18.82 12.12
CA ALA A 99 5.32 19.94 12.20
C ALA A 99 6.19 20.06 10.93
N MET A 100 6.43 18.96 10.22
CA MET A 100 7.20 18.92 8.97
C MET A 100 6.33 19.11 7.72
N SER A 101 5.03 19.40 7.85
CA SER A 101 4.09 19.46 6.72
C SER A 101 4.60 20.35 5.58
N ALA A 102 5.06 21.56 5.87
CA ALA A 102 5.58 22.48 4.85
C ALA A 102 6.84 21.94 4.17
N THR A 103 7.73 21.31 4.93
CA THR A 103 8.98 20.73 4.43
C THR A 103 8.67 19.54 3.49
N TYR A 104 7.82 18.61 3.92
CA TYR A 104 7.46 17.47 3.08
C TYR A 104 6.79 17.93 1.79
N ILE A 105 5.75 18.76 1.87
CA ILE A 105 5.06 19.28 0.67
C ILE A 105 6.06 19.96 -0.29
N SER A 106 7.00 20.77 0.21
CA SER A 106 7.97 21.44 -0.67
C SER A 106 8.91 20.47 -1.43
N ASN A 107 9.14 19.28 -0.88
CA ASN A 107 9.96 18.22 -1.50
C ASN A 107 9.13 17.18 -2.30
N MET A 108 7.81 17.36 -2.38
CA MET A 108 6.89 16.46 -3.06
C MET A 108 6.37 17.04 -4.38
N ALA A 109 7.18 17.80 -5.13
CA ALA A 109 6.75 18.44 -6.37
C ALA A 109 5.39 19.19 -6.23
N PRO A 110 5.28 20.23 -5.37
CA PRO A 110 4.01 20.79 -4.92
C PRO A 110 3.16 21.45 -6.02
N THR A 111 3.75 21.75 -7.18
CA THR A 111 3.03 22.34 -8.32
C THR A 111 2.47 21.32 -9.30
N LYS A 112 2.79 20.03 -9.09
CA LYS A 112 2.29 18.94 -9.93
C LYS A 112 0.86 18.59 -9.51
N GLY A 113 -0.01 18.38 -10.49
CA GLY A 113 -1.39 17.95 -10.27
C GLY A 113 -1.48 16.47 -9.92
N LEU A 114 -2.57 16.06 -9.32
CA LEU A 114 -2.91 14.65 -9.15
C LEU A 114 -3.04 13.97 -10.52
N HIS A 115 -2.59 12.73 -10.59
CA HIS A 115 -2.78 11.86 -11.75
C HIS A 115 -3.60 10.64 -11.35
N PRO A 116 -4.81 10.45 -11.92
CA PRO A 116 -5.56 9.21 -11.73
C PRO A 116 -4.91 8.09 -12.54
N ASP A 117 -4.33 7.11 -11.84
CA ASP A 117 -3.59 6.00 -12.45
C ASP A 117 -4.50 4.77 -12.55
N TRP A 118 -5.60 4.92 -13.24
CA TRP A 118 -6.57 3.87 -13.55
C TRP A 118 -7.44 4.26 -14.74
N GLY A 119 -8.20 3.30 -15.27
CA GLY A 119 -9.13 3.54 -16.35
C GLY A 119 -9.75 2.23 -16.84
N ASP A 120 -10.15 2.26 -18.11
CA ASP A 120 -10.56 1.07 -18.82
C ASP A 120 -9.35 0.27 -19.31
N TYR A 121 -9.64 -0.92 -19.79
CA TYR A 121 -8.68 -1.68 -20.54
C TYR A 121 -9.17 -2.03 -21.94
N ALA A 122 -10.15 -1.26 -22.42
CA ALA A 122 -10.85 -1.56 -23.64
C ALA A 122 -10.03 -1.31 -24.91
N ALA A 123 -9.12 -0.34 -24.92
CA ALA A 123 -8.40 0.04 -26.15
C ALA A 123 -7.42 -1.05 -26.61
N ASP A 124 -6.62 -1.60 -25.68
CA ASP A 124 -5.55 -2.54 -25.98
C ASP A 124 -5.66 -3.87 -25.21
N ARG A 125 -6.73 -4.06 -24.46
CA ARG A 125 -6.97 -5.21 -23.59
C ARG A 125 -6.00 -5.34 -22.43
N ASP A 126 -5.34 -4.28 -22.06
CA ASP A 126 -4.48 -4.18 -20.89
C ASP A 126 -5.22 -3.49 -19.76
N TYR A 127 -5.11 -4.03 -18.54
CA TYR A 127 -5.69 -3.42 -17.35
C TYR A 127 -4.95 -2.15 -17.00
N TYR A 128 -5.55 -0.99 -17.26
CA TYR A 128 -5.08 0.27 -16.75
C TYR A 128 -5.71 0.50 -15.37
N GLY A 129 -4.87 0.57 -14.34
CA GLY A 129 -5.25 0.43 -12.94
C GLY A 129 -5.07 -1.01 -12.44
N ILE A 130 -5.32 -1.24 -11.17
CA ILE A 130 -5.01 -2.52 -10.52
C ILE A 130 -6.27 -3.38 -10.45
N PRO A 131 -6.33 -4.51 -11.18
CA PRO A 131 -7.49 -5.39 -11.14
C PRO A 131 -7.51 -6.22 -9.86
N PHE A 132 -8.69 -6.61 -9.42
CA PHE A 132 -8.85 -7.58 -8.34
C PHE A 132 -9.92 -8.63 -8.69
N SER A 133 -9.90 -9.72 -7.95
CA SER A 133 -10.95 -10.74 -8.02
C SER A 133 -11.30 -11.23 -6.62
N SER A 134 -12.50 -11.80 -6.46
CA SER A 134 -12.96 -12.36 -5.20
C SER A 134 -13.66 -13.71 -5.42
N GLY A 135 -13.63 -14.55 -4.40
CA GLY A 135 -14.32 -15.85 -4.44
C GLY A 135 -14.15 -16.64 -3.16
N THR A 136 -14.78 -17.82 -3.13
CA THR A 136 -14.73 -18.75 -1.99
C THR A 136 -14.27 -20.12 -2.45
N GLY A 137 -13.35 -20.73 -1.70
CA GLY A 137 -12.94 -22.11 -1.92
C GLY A 137 -12.07 -22.32 -3.15
N ALA A 138 -11.33 -21.32 -3.57
CA ALA A 138 -10.31 -21.49 -4.61
C ALA A 138 -9.25 -22.50 -4.14
N PRO A 139 -8.77 -23.38 -5.02
CA PRO A 139 -7.71 -24.34 -4.69
C PRO A 139 -6.43 -23.59 -4.29
N LEU A 140 -5.74 -24.12 -3.28
CA LEU A 140 -4.42 -23.64 -2.93
C LEU A 140 -3.45 -23.87 -4.10
N GLN A 141 -2.73 -22.83 -4.49
CA GLN A 141 -1.68 -22.84 -5.49
C GLN A 141 -0.33 -22.66 -4.80
N VAL A 142 0.69 -23.36 -5.29
CA VAL A 142 2.06 -23.16 -4.82
C VAL A 142 2.55 -21.79 -5.28
N MET A 143 3.14 -21.01 -4.35
CA MET A 143 3.80 -19.75 -4.62
C MET A 143 5.32 -19.95 -4.60
N ASN A 144 6.01 -19.41 -5.59
CA ASN A 144 7.47 -19.32 -5.60
C ASN A 144 7.88 -17.85 -5.54
N PHE A 145 8.37 -17.40 -4.37
CA PHE A 145 8.82 -16.02 -4.16
C PHE A 145 10.32 -15.91 -4.46
N GLU A 146 10.68 -15.03 -5.39
CA GLU A 146 12.03 -14.96 -5.95
C GLU A 146 12.88 -13.84 -5.31
N ASN A 147 12.26 -12.74 -4.88
CA ASN A 147 13.00 -11.55 -4.43
C ASN A 147 12.92 -11.35 -2.90
N TYR A 148 11.73 -11.52 -2.32
CA TYR A 148 11.47 -11.25 -0.91
C TYR A 148 10.79 -12.43 -0.19
N PRO A 149 11.36 -13.67 -0.27
CA PRO A 149 10.73 -14.83 0.37
C PRO A 149 10.67 -14.69 1.90
N ASP A 150 11.67 -14.02 2.51
CA ASP A 150 11.77 -13.83 3.97
C ASP A 150 10.80 -12.74 4.47
N GLU A 151 10.24 -11.94 3.57
CA GLU A 151 9.25 -10.91 3.85
C GLU A 151 7.87 -11.26 3.26
N SER A 152 7.69 -12.49 2.79
CA SER A 152 6.43 -13.01 2.29
C SER A 152 5.70 -13.80 3.36
N ASP A 153 4.38 -13.63 3.46
CA ASP A 153 3.60 -14.30 4.49
C ASP A 153 3.47 -15.79 4.21
N GLN A 154 3.77 -16.60 5.21
CA GLN A 154 3.66 -18.05 5.12
C GLN A 154 2.20 -18.50 5.23
N ASN A 155 1.80 -19.40 4.35
CA ASN A 155 0.60 -20.21 4.44
C ASN A 155 0.96 -21.64 4.00
N PRO A 156 1.27 -22.54 4.95
CA PRO A 156 1.85 -23.85 4.66
C PRO A 156 0.99 -24.67 3.70
N CYS A 157 1.64 -25.27 2.74
CA CYS A 157 0.99 -26.15 1.79
C CYS A 157 0.53 -27.44 2.46
N PRO A 158 -0.61 -28.02 2.08
CA PRO A 158 -1.03 -29.34 2.55
C PRO A 158 0.03 -30.42 2.25
N ASN A 159 0.14 -31.39 3.15
CA ASN A 159 1.01 -32.57 2.99
C ASN A 159 2.51 -32.26 2.83
N GLY A 160 2.98 -31.12 3.36
CA GLY A 160 4.40 -30.76 3.33
C GLY A 160 4.90 -30.26 1.96
N GLY A 161 4.01 -29.71 1.13
CA GLY A 161 4.32 -29.19 -0.21
C GLY A 161 5.04 -27.85 -0.24
N GLY A 162 5.51 -27.32 0.91
CA GLY A 162 6.21 -26.05 1.04
C GLY A 162 5.50 -25.07 2.00
N ASP A 163 6.07 -23.88 2.17
CA ASP A 163 5.63 -22.89 3.14
C ASP A 163 4.63 -21.87 2.58
N PHE A 164 4.49 -21.79 1.26
CA PHE A 164 3.71 -20.77 0.57
C PHE A 164 2.69 -21.39 -0.38
N CYS A 165 1.43 -21.46 0.06
CA CYS A 165 0.30 -21.89 -0.78
C CYS A 165 -0.87 -20.93 -0.59
N TYR A 166 -1.19 -20.13 -1.61
CA TYR A 166 -2.29 -19.16 -1.52
C TYR A 166 -3.49 -19.63 -2.36
N PRO A 167 -4.74 -19.35 -1.93
CA PRO A 167 -5.95 -19.70 -2.69
C PRO A 167 -6.21 -18.72 -3.85
N ILE A 168 -5.17 -18.34 -4.59
CA ILE A 168 -5.28 -17.44 -5.74
C ILE A 168 -5.53 -18.26 -6.99
N PRO A 169 -6.70 -18.14 -7.64
CA PRO A 169 -6.97 -18.87 -8.88
C PRO A 169 -5.94 -18.54 -9.96
N LEU A 170 -5.54 -19.53 -10.75
CA LEU A 170 -4.62 -19.30 -11.90
C LEU A 170 -5.22 -18.38 -12.98
N SER A 171 -6.53 -18.15 -12.94
CA SER A 171 -7.25 -17.20 -13.79
C SER A 171 -7.40 -15.81 -13.17
N ALA A 172 -6.82 -15.56 -11.99
CA ALA A 172 -6.86 -14.23 -11.38
C ALA A 172 -6.24 -13.20 -12.34
N PRO A 173 -6.85 -12.01 -12.48
CA PRO A 173 -6.32 -10.98 -13.36
C PRO A 173 -4.98 -10.45 -12.82
N ILE A 174 -4.07 -10.17 -13.76
CA ILE A 174 -2.76 -9.58 -13.48
C ILE A 174 -2.81 -8.14 -13.99
N GLU A 175 -2.32 -7.18 -13.22
CA GLU A 175 -2.17 -5.80 -13.66
C GLU A 175 -1.36 -5.71 -14.96
N GLY A 176 -1.76 -4.80 -15.87
CA GLY A 176 -1.21 -4.70 -17.23
C GLY A 176 -1.70 -5.80 -18.18
N GLY A 177 -2.49 -6.76 -17.68
CA GLY A 177 -3.11 -7.81 -18.49
C GLY A 177 -2.13 -8.72 -19.20
N PRO A 178 -2.55 -9.29 -20.35
CA PRO A 178 -1.73 -10.23 -21.12
C PRO A 178 -0.46 -9.63 -21.73
N SER A 179 -0.42 -8.31 -21.90
CA SER A 179 0.72 -7.58 -22.47
C SER A 179 1.76 -7.18 -21.43
N ALA A 180 1.46 -7.34 -20.14
CA ALA A 180 2.36 -6.96 -19.07
C ALA A 180 3.72 -7.66 -19.18
N GLY A 181 4.79 -6.86 -19.27
CA GLY A 181 6.17 -7.33 -19.39
C GLY A 181 6.74 -7.80 -18.05
N ALA A 182 7.91 -8.44 -18.10
CA ALA A 182 8.61 -8.90 -16.89
C ALA A 182 9.16 -7.74 -16.02
N GLY A 183 9.12 -6.51 -16.52
CA GLY A 183 9.56 -5.30 -15.79
C GLY A 183 8.41 -4.46 -15.24
N ASP A 184 7.17 -4.87 -15.46
CA ASP A 184 5.97 -4.20 -14.94
C ASP A 184 5.64 -4.75 -13.56
N ASP A 185 4.88 -3.99 -12.76
CA ASP A 185 4.57 -4.33 -11.36
C ASP A 185 3.72 -5.60 -11.22
N ARG A 186 2.81 -5.86 -12.18
CA ARG A 186 2.09 -7.12 -12.32
C ARG A 186 1.42 -7.58 -11.03
N HIS A 187 0.72 -6.67 -10.37
CA HIS A 187 0.01 -7.00 -9.16
C HIS A 187 -1.12 -8.01 -9.42
N VAL A 188 -1.32 -8.91 -8.46
CA VAL A 188 -2.50 -9.79 -8.39
C VAL A 188 -3.13 -9.60 -7.03
N LEU A 189 -4.41 -9.18 -7.01
CA LEU A 189 -5.18 -8.98 -5.80
C LEU A 189 -6.34 -9.99 -5.78
N TYR A 190 -6.43 -10.79 -4.71
CA TYR A 190 -7.48 -11.77 -4.54
C TYR A 190 -8.09 -11.74 -3.15
N ILE A 191 -9.41 -11.62 -3.06
CA ILE A 191 -10.16 -11.66 -1.82
C ILE A 191 -10.77 -13.06 -1.64
N ASP A 192 -10.32 -13.81 -0.65
CA ASP A 192 -11.03 -15.02 -0.20
C ASP A 192 -12.15 -14.65 0.75
N THR A 193 -13.38 -14.94 0.32
CA THR A 193 -14.61 -14.62 1.06
C THR A 193 -15.08 -15.74 1.99
N ALA A 194 -14.30 -16.82 2.15
CA ALA A 194 -14.68 -18.00 2.94
C ALA A 194 -14.98 -17.68 4.42
N GLY A 195 -14.32 -16.64 4.98
CA GLY A 195 -14.56 -16.17 6.33
C GLY A 195 -15.88 -15.39 6.55
N GLY A 196 -16.63 -15.13 5.48
CA GLY A 196 -17.81 -14.27 5.47
C GLY A 196 -17.45 -12.77 5.43
N PRO A 197 -18.46 -11.88 5.23
CA PRO A 197 -18.24 -10.47 4.88
C PRO A 197 -17.35 -9.67 5.85
N SER A 198 -17.34 -10.01 7.12
CA SER A 198 -16.54 -9.31 8.14
C SER A 198 -15.20 -9.97 8.45
N ASN A 199 -14.84 -11.06 7.76
CA ASN A 199 -13.63 -11.82 8.06
C ASN A 199 -13.01 -12.44 6.79
N CYS A 200 -13.00 -11.67 5.71
CA CYS A 200 -12.34 -12.05 4.47
C CYS A 200 -10.81 -11.96 4.63
N THR A 201 -10.10 -12.66 3.77
CA THR A 201 -8.65 -12.58 3.68
C THR A 201 -8.25 -12.07 2.31
N LEU A 202 -7.42 -11.04 2.26
CA LEU A 202 -6.85 -10.48 1.05
C LEU A 202 -5.46 -11.08 0.83
N TYR A 203 -5.22 -11.54 -0.37
CA TYR A 203 -3.91 -12.02 -0.85
C TYR A 203 -3.44 -11.11 -1.96
N GLU A 204 -2.22 -10.61 -1.85
CA GLU A 204 -1.61 -9.72 -2.84
C GLU A 204 -0.25 -10.24 -3.26
N LEU A 205 0.03 -10.18 -4.58
CA LEU A 205 1.30 -10.56 -5.17
C LEU A 205 1.90 -9.37 -5.92
N TYR A 206 3.21 -9.22 -5.85
CA TYR A 206 4.02 -8.31 -6.66
C TYR A 206 4.87 -9.11 -7.65
N GLY A 207 5.01 -8.61 -8.88
CA GLY A 207 5.80 -9.27 -9.93
C GLY A 207 5.22 -10.63 -10.36
N ALA A 208 3.90 -10.80 -10.28
CA ALA A 208 3.26 -12.10 -10.44
C ALA A 208 3.33 -12.64 -11.86
N GLN A 209 3.60 -13.93 -11.98
CA GLN A 209 3.51 -14.69 -13.22
C GLN A 209 2.75 -16.00 -13.00
N ASN A 210 1.78 -16.26 -13.84
CA ASN A 210 1.09 -17.53 -13.85
C ASN A 210 1.98 -18.60 -14.50
N THR A 211 2.37 -19.60 -13.72
CA THR A 211 3.17 -20.73 -14.18
C THR A 211 2.30 -21.98 -14.36
N SER A 212 1.21 -21.84 -15.11
CA SER A 212 0.22 -22.92 -15.31
C SER A 212 0.84 -24.25 -15.75
N SER A 213 1.95 -24.24 -16.46
CA SER A 213 2.73 -25.43 -16.84
C SER A 213 3.48 -26.08 -15.66
N ALA A 214 3.72 -25.34 -14.57
CA ALA A 214 4.37 -25.83 -13.35
C ALA A 214 3.40 -25.92 -12.14
N GLY A 215 2.14 -25.51 -12.31
CA GLY A 215 1.09 -25.68 -11.32
C GLY A 215 1.08 -24.66 -10.19
N GLY A 216 1.33 -23.38 -10.49
CA GLY A 216 1.32 -22.35 -9.45
C GLY A 216 1.61 -20.94 -9.96
N TRP A 217 2.10 -20.10 -9.05
CA TRP A 217 2.51 -18.73 -9.30
C TRP A 217 3.99 -18.53 -8.99
N THR A 218 4.66 -17.72 -9.78
CA THR A 218 5.94 -17.09 -9.41
C THR A 218 5.66 -15.62 -9.14
N ALA A 219 6.25 -15.07 -8.10
CA ALA A 219 6.11 -13.65 -7.74
C ALA A 219 7.37 -13.15 -7.01
N ALA A 220 7.54 -11.84 -6.96
CA ALA A 220 8.63 -11.24 -6.19
C ALA A 220 8.33 -11.30 -4.68
N ASN A 221 7.08 -11.02 -4.29
CA ASN A 221 6.58 -11.01 -2.91
C ASN A 221 5.12 -11.45 -2.85
N GLY A 222 4.71 -11.93 -1.66
CA GLY A 222 3.32 -12.24 -1.35
C GLY A 222 2.91 -11.78 0.03
N ALA A 223 1.78 -11.10 0.14
CA ALA A 223 1.25 -10.57 1.39
C ALA A 223 -0.16 -11.09 1.67
N ILE A 224 -0.46 -11.33 2.95
CA ILE A 224 -1.75 -11.78 3.45
C ILE A 224 -2.28 -10.76 4.45
N PHE A 225 -3.47 -10.22 4.19
CA PHE A 225 -4.14 -9.29 5.09
C PHE A 225 -5.50 -9.84 5.53
N HIS A 226 -5.71 -9.92 6.84
CA HIS A 226 -6.99 -10.28 7.41
C HIS A 226 -7.88 -9.05 7.53
N LEU A 227 -8.87 -8.92 6.64
CA LEU A 227 -9.69 -7.71 6.51
C LEU A 227 -10.61 -7.44 7.70
N GLY A 228 -10.76 -8.39 8.62
CA GLY A 228 -11.45 -8.21 9.89
C GLY A 228 -10.55 -7.81 11.07
N SER A 229 -9.28 -7.45 10.84
CA SER A 229 -8.27 -7.22 11.88
C SER A 229 -7.42 -6.00 11.59
N ASP A 230 -6.93 -5.33 12.65
CA ASP A 230 -5.95 -4.24 12.57
C ASP A 230 -4.50 -4.72 12.75
N THR A 231 -4.28 -6.03 12.71
CA THR A 231 -2.95 -6.60 12.87
C THR A 231 -2.06 -6.19 11.69
N LEU A 232 -0.96 -5.52 12.02
CA LEU A 232 0.06 -5.15 11.04
C LEU A 232 0.96 -6.34 10.71
N ARG A 233 1.57 -6.30 9.54
CA ARG A 233 2.69 -7.18 9.17
C ARG A 233 3.92 -6.83 10.02
N PRO A 234 4.94 -7.70 10.10
CA PRO A 234 6.16 -7.40 10.86
C PRO A 234 6.84 -6.11 10.38
N ASP A 235 7.35 -5.31 11.31
CA ASP A 235 8.18 -4.14 11.00
C ASP A 235 9.42 -4.55 10.19
N GLY A 236 9.70 -3.82 9.13
CA GLY A 236 10.77 -4.08 8.17
C GLY A 236 10.33 -4.96 7.00
N TRP A 237 9.09 -5.48 6.98
CA TRP A 237 8.58 -6.29 5.87
C TRP A 237 7.87 -5.43 4.83
N THR A 238 8.30 -5.54 3.57
CA THR A 238 7.56 -5.05 2.41
C THR A 238 6.30 -5.89 2.16
N SER A 239 5.39 -5.41 1.33
CA SER A 239 4.26 -6.17 0.80
C SER A 239 4.31 -6.18 -0.72
N ALA A 240 3.17 -6.33 -1.39
CA ALA A 240 3.05 -6.01 -2.79
C ALA A 240 3.17 -4.49 -3.05
N ASP A 241 3.07 -3.69 -2.01
CA ASP A 241 3.33 -2.24 -1.98
C ASP A 241 4.62 -1.94 -1.18
N ALA A 242 5.48 -1.04 -1.63
CA ALA A 242 6.79 -0.79 -1.01
C ALA A 242 6.71 -0.36 0.45
N ALA A 243 5.62 0.25 0.88
CA ALA A 243 5.39 0.63 2.26
C ALA A 243 5.03 -0.54 3.21
N GLY A 244 4.88 -1.77 2.70
CA GLY A 244 4.34 -2.89 3.48
C GLY A 244 2.82 -2.80 3.72
N LEU A 245 2.15 -1.89 3.04
CA LEU A 245 0.70 -1.66 3.10
C LEU A 245 -0.06 -2.62 2.17
N PRO A 246 -1.35 -2.85 2.40
CA PRO A 246 -2.22 -3.47 1.41
C PRO A 246 -2.57 -2.46 0.30
N ILE A 247 -2.62 -2.93 -0.93
CA ILE A 247 -2.98 -2.14 -2.11
C ILE A 247 -4.50 -1.92 -2.19
N LEU A 248 -5.27 -3.02 -2.15
CA LEU A 248 -6.72 -2.99 -2.39
C LEU A 248 -7.48 -1.97 -1.53
N PRO A 249 -7.22 -1.83 -0.22
CA PRO A 249 -7.91 -0.87 0.64
C PRO A 249 -7.72 0.59 0.25
N GLY A 250 -6.68 0.89 -0.51
CA GLY A 250 -6.33 2.26 -0.93
C GLY A 250 -6.73 2.60 -2.37
N LEU A 251 -7.28 1.67 -3.12
CA LEU A 251 -7.70 1.93 -4.50
C LEU A 251 -8.97 2.78 -4.56
N VAL A 252 -9.04 3.69 -5.52
CA VAL A 252 -10.31 4.33 -5.91
C VAL A 252 -11.15 3.29 -6.62
N GLY A 253 -12.20 2.80 -5.98
CA GLY A 253 -13.08 1.76 -6.50
C GLY A 253 -14.20 2.33 -7.38
N PHE A 254 -14.53 1.62 -8.47
CA PHE A 254 -15.60 2.01 -9.39
C PHE A 254 -16.97 2.03 -8.71
N ASP A 255 -17.31 0.95 -8.00
CA ASP A 255 -18.63 0.81 -7.38
C ASP A 255 -18.88 1.89 -6.31
N GLU A 256 -17.89 2.19 -5.48
CA GLU A 256 -18.02 3.21 -4.45
C GLU A 256 -18.07 4.62 -5.03
N THR A 257 -17.30 4.90 -6.08
CA THR A 257 -17.22 6.22 -6.68
C THR A 257 -18.43 6.52 -7.56
N ILE A 258 -18.86 5.56 -8.39
CA ILE A 258 -19.90 5.77 -9.40
C ILE A 258 -21.29 5.38 -8.88
N ASN A 259 -21.43 4.18 -8.30
CA ASN A 259 -22.74 3.67 -7.91
C ASN A 259 -23.16 4.16 -6.54
N LYS A 260 -22.28 4.02 -5.54
CA LYS A 260 -22.53 4.44 -4.15
C LYS A 260 -22.31 5.94 -3.93
N GLN A 261 -21.48 6.57 -4.76
CA GLN A 261 -21.11 7.99 -4.67
C GLN A 261 -20.49 8.38 -3.31
N VAL A 262 -19.76 7.44 -2.71
CA VAL A 262 -19.06 7.65 -1.43
C VAL A 262 -17.86 6.71 -1.32
N ILE A 263 -16.69 7.29 -1.06
CA ILE A 263 -15.48 6.59 -0.65
C ILE A 263 -15.32 6.80 0.85
N THR A 264 -15.12 5.73 1.61
CA THR A 264 -15.09 5.76 3.08
C THR A 264 -13.74 5.35 3.67
N HIS A 265 -12.68 5.49 2.90
CA HIS A 265 -11.30 5.17 3.30
C HIS A 265 -10.30 6.15 2.68
N ALA A 266 -9.06 6.09 3.15
CA ALA A 266 -7.95 6.81 2.55
C ALA A 266 -7.56 6.22 1.19
N ILE A 267 -7.05 7.07 0.31
CA ILE A 267 -6.60 6.65 -1.02
C ILE A 267 -5.07 6.50 -1.01
N ARG A 268 -4.53 5.42 -1.61
CA ARG A 268 -3.08 5.27 -1.78
C ARG A 268 -2.56 6.22 -2.87
N PHE A 269 -1.33 6.69 -2.70
CA PHE A 269 -0.66 7.48 -3.72
C PHE A 269 0.85 7.19 -3.73
N THR A 270 1.54 7.59 -4.81
CA THR A 270 2.96 7.40 -5.00
C THR A 270 3.72 8.72 -5.11
N MET A 271 5.02 8.68 -4.82
CA MET A 271 5.99 9.76 -4.98
C MET A 271 7.29 9.22 -5.56
N ASP A 272 8.06 10.06 -6.26
CA ASP A 272 9.33 9.64 -6.85
C ASP A 272 10.45 9.41 -5.83
N SER A 273 10.28 9.93 -4.61
CA SER A 273 11.30 9.83 -3.57
C SER A 273 10.67 9.82 -2.18
N SER A 274 11.17 8.94 -1.32
CA SER A 274 10.81 8.83 0.09
C SER A 274 12.05 8.81 0.98
N GLN A 275 11.87 8.98 2.30
CA GLN A 275 12.96 8.82 3.25
C GLN A 275 13.08 7.37 3.73
N GLN A 276 14.24 7.05 4.33
CA GLN A 276 14.49 5.79 5.03
C GLN A 276 13.77 5.77 6.38
N GLY A 277 12.45 5.64 6.34
CA GLY A 277 11.57 5.62 7.50
C GLY A 277 10.12 5.42 7.07
N TYR A 278 9.29 4.98 8.02
CA TYR A 278 7.86 4.75 7.80
C TYR A 278 7.03 5.16 9.01
N ILE A 279 5.74 5.39 8.81
CA ILE A 279 4.74 5.67 9.86
C ILE A 279 3.67 4.58 9.76
N HIS A 280 3.36 3.89 10.86
CA HIS A 280 2.28 2.92 10.87
C HIS A 280 0.95 3.53 10.35
N PRO A 281 0.16 2.77 9.56
CA PRO A 281 0.18 1.32 9.37
C PRO A 281 1.23 0.79 8.38
N ALA A 282 2.05 1.64 7.72
CA ALA A 282 3.18 1.16 6.94
C ALA A 282 4.19 0.42 7.84
N THR A 283 4.81 -0.62 7.29
CA THR A 283 5.77 -1.47 8.03
C THR A 283 7.15 -1.47 7.39
N HIS A 284 7.32 -0.84 6.23
CA HIS A 284 8.58 -0.86 5.49
C HIS A 284 8.92 0.52 4.92
N ALA A 285 10.21 0.77 4.73
CA ALA A 285 10.76 1.98 4.12
C ALA A 285 11.56 1.62 2.87
N ALA A 286 11.35 2.36 1.79
CA ALA A 286 12.00 2.12 0.51
C ALA A 286 12.70 3.40 -0.03
N GLY A 287 13.24 4.23 0.85
CA GLY A 287 13.76 5.54 0.47
C GLY A 287 15.18 5.83 0.91
N ASP A 288 15.59 7.08 0.73
CA ASP A 288 16.93 7.59 0.97
C ASP A 288 17.11 8.11 2.40
N ASN A 289 18.36 8.18 2.86
CA ASN A 289 18.70 8.79 4.14
C ASN A 289 18.61 10.33 4.04
N ASN A 290 17.40 10.85 3.84
CA ASN A 290 17.08 12.28 3.78
C ASN A 290 15.77 12.55 4.50
N SER A 291 15.83 13.05 5.70
CA SER A 291 14.67 13.34 6.56
C SER A 291 13.77 14.49 6.06
N SER A 292 14.14 15.20 4.99
CA SER A 292 13.28 16.19 4.35
C SER A 292 12.29 15.58 3.35
N LEU A 293 12.51 14.32 2.96
CA LEU A 293 11.60 13.56 2.11
C LEU A 293 10.47 12.94 2.94
N PRO A 294 9.31 12.64 2.33
CA PRO A 294 8.21 11.99 3.04
C PRO A 294 8.57 10.56 3.45
N PRO A 295 8.23 10.10 4.68
CA PRO A 295 8.31 8.68 5.03
C PRO A 295 7.19 7.88 4.38
N MET A 296 7.38 6.57 4.17
CA MET A 296 6.28 5.67 3.81
C MET A 296 5.18 5.70 4.86
N GLY A 297 3.91 5.55 4.48
CA GLY A 297 2.77 5.68 5.39
C GLY A 297 2.42 7.12 5.75
N LEU A 298 3.11 8.14 5.19
CA LEU A 298 2.77 9.54 5.43
C LEU A 298 1.32 9.81 5.02
N ARG A 299 0.54 10.42 5.94
CA ARG A 299 -0.87 10.77 5.69
C ARG A 299 -1.00 12.23 5.34
N LEU A 300 -1.62 12.52 4.22
CA LEU A 300 -2.00 13.86 3.80
C LEU A 300 -3.53 13.97 3.73
N ARG A 301 -4.04 15.20 3.85
CA ARG A 301 -5.44 15.50 3.51
C ARG A 301 -5.48 16.70 2.59
N LEU A 302 -6.50 16.76 1.74
CA LEU A 302 -6.84 17.97 1.00
C LEU A 302 -7.26 19.04 2.00
N LYS A 303 -6.68 20.25 1.89
CA LYS A 303 -6.93 21.35 2.83
C LYS A 303 -8.43 21.64 2.98
N ALA A 304 -8.88 21.91 4.19
CA ALA A 304 -10.28 22.28 4.44
C ALA A 304 -10.71 23.52 3.63
N SER A 305 -9.78 24.47 3.41
CA SER A 305 -9.99 25.70 2.63
C SER A 305 -10.06 25.49 1.11
N PHE A 306 -9.68 24.30 0.60
CA PHE A 306 -9.77 24.02 -0.83
C PHE A 306 -11.24 24.02 -1.27
N ASP A 307 -11.57 24.85 -2.26
CA ASP A 307 -12.93 24.95 -2.78
C ASP A 307 -13.27 23.82 -3.72
N THR A 308 -14.17 22.92 -3.28
CA THR A 308 -14.66 21.80 -4.08
C THR A 308 -15.96 22.09 -4.83
N SER A 309 -16.52 23.31 -4.72
CA SER A 309 -17.83 23.65 -5.30
C SER A 309 -17.88 23.62 -6.83
N LYS A 310 -16.72 23.72 -7.47
CA LYS A 310 -16.58 23.65 -8.93
C LYS A 310 -16.55 22.22 -9.48
N PHE A 311 -16.40 21.21 -8.62
CA PHE A 311 -16.31 19.80 -9.01
C PHE A 311 -17.68 19.12 -8.85
N THR A 312 -17.95 18.13 -9.68
CA THR A 312 -19.19 17.34 -9.64
C THR A 312 -18.91 15.87 -9.88
N GLY A 313 -19.91 15.01 -9.68
CA GLY A 313 -19.82 13.59 -10.00
C GLY A 313 -18.63 12.88 -9.32
N PRO A 314 -17.93 11.99 -10.04
CA PRO A 314 -16.84 11.18 -9.48
C PRO A 314 -15.71 12.00 -8.86
N SER A 315 -15.31 13.10 -9.52
CA SER A 315 -14.26 13.99 -9.01
C SER A 315 -14.60 14.57 -7.64
N LEU A 316 -15.84 14.99 -7.42
CA LEU A 316 -16.28 15.50 -6.13
C LEU A 316 -16.27 14.40 -5.05
N VAL A 317 -16.66 13.17 -5.39
CA VAL A 317 -16.62 12.02 -4.47
C VAL A 317 -15.19 11.76 -4.00
N ILE A 318 -14.23 11.69 -4.94
CA ILE A 318 -12.82 11.47 -4.66
C ILE A 318 -12.24 12.60 -3.79
N LEU A 319 -12.46 13.85 -4.15
CA LEU A 319 -11.97 15.02 -3.40
C LEU A 319 -12.60 15.12 -2.00
N THR A 320 -13.85 14.69 -1.85
CA THR A 320 -14.51 14.61 -0.53
C THR A 320 -13.83 13.58 0.36
N ALA A 321 -13.51 12.40 -0.18
CA ALA A 321 -12.74 11.40 0.55
C ALA A 321 -11.35 11.91 0.93
N MET A 322 -10.66 12.61 0.03
CA MET A 322 -9.34 13.20 0.32
C MET A 322 -9.38 14.27 1.41
N LYS A 323 -10.49 14.99 1.58
CA LYS A 323 -10.68 15.92 2.72
C LYS A 323 -10.90 15.17 4.02
N LYS A 324 -11.66 14.10 3.99
CA LYS A 324 -12.11 13.38 5.20
C LYS A 324 -11.10 12.32 5.61
N TYR A 325 -10.76 11.44 4.72
CA TYR A 325 -9.89 10.29 4.98
C TYR A 325 -8.45 10.53 4.52
N GLY A 326 -8.23 11.48 3.62
CA GLY A 326 -6.92 11.82 3.09
C GLY A 326 -6.34 10.79 2.11
N ILE A 327 -5.03 10.92 1.90
CA ILE A 327 -4.23 10.01 1.07
C ILE A 327 -3.03 9.49 1.85
N ILE A 328 -2.57 8.26 1.57
CA ILE A 328 -1.43 7.62 2.24
C ILE A 328 -0.34 7.34 1.20
N LEU A 329 0.90 7.74 1.52
CA LEU A 329 2.07 7.39 0.70
C LEU A 329 2.37 5.90 0.87
N ALA A 330 2.21 5.15 -0.21
CA ALA A 330 2.26 3.70 -0.19
C ALA A 330 3.42 3.13 -0.99
N ASP A 331 3.90 3.87 -2.01
CA ASP A 331 4.98 3.38 -2.87
C ASP A 331 5.82 4.53 -3.45
N ASN A 332 7.01 4.18 -3.94
CA ASN A 332 7.80 5.01 -4.83
C ASN A 332 7.31 4.83 -6.27
N GLY A 333 7.18 5.94 -7.00
CA GLY A 333 6.68 5.94 -8.37
C GLY A 333 6.62 7.35 -8.91
N SER A 334 5.69 7.64 -9.80
CA SER A 334 5.48 9.00 -10.27
C SER A 334 4.83 9.88 -9.21
N ASN A 335 5.23 11.16 -9.17
CA ASN A 335 4.71 12.11 -8.19
C ASN A 335 3.20 12.35 -8.35
N TRP A 336 2.46 12.22 -7.23
CA TRP A 336 1.03 12.49 -7.13
C TRP A 336 0.15 11.57 -7.98
N TYR A 337 0.63 10.36 -8.29
CA TYR A 337 -0.20 9.32 -8.87
C TYR A 337 -1.03 8.69 -7.76
N ILE A 338 -2.34 8.67 -7.96
CA ILE A 338 -3.30 7.99 -7.10
C ILE A 338 -3.82 6.75 -7.83
N SER A 339 -3.89 5.63 -7.14
CA SER A 339 -4.24 4.36 -7.76
C SER A 339 -5.73 4.06 -7.65
N GLY A 340 -6.26 3.39 -8.66
CA GLY A 340 -7.64 2.93 -8.68
C GLY A 340 -7.78 1.55 -9.31
N GLU A 341 -8.98 0.97 -9.18
CA GLU A 341 -9.28 -0.31 -9.80
C GLU A 341 -9.37 -0.20 -11.32
N SER A 342 -8.89 -1.22 -12.02
CA SER A 342 -9.14 -1.38 -13.45
C SER A 342 -10.59 -1.80 -13.67
N ASN A 343 -11.36 -0.99 -14.42
CA ASN A 343 -12.77 -1.26 -14.70
C ASN A 343 -13.23 -0.55 -15.97
N ASP A 344 -13.81 -1.30 -16.91
CA ASP A 344 -14.31 -0.73 -18.18
C ASP A 344 -15.42 0.33 -18.00
N GLY A 345 -16.10 0.30 -16.86
CA GLY A 345 -17.11 1.30 -16.51
C GLY A 345 -16.57 2.72 -16.37
N TRP A 346 -15.25 2.89 -16.22
CA TRP A 346 -14.61 4.20 -16.10
C TRP A 346 -14.65 5.03 -17.40
N VAL A 347 -14.73 4.38 -18.56
CA VAL A 347 -14.63 5.03 -19.90
C VAL A 347 -15.39 6.36 -20.00
N PRO A 348 -16.67 6.47 -19.58
CA PRO A 348 -17.42 7.71 -19.73
C PRO A 348 -16.97 8.87 -18.82
N TYR A 349 -16.11 8.60 -17.85
CA TYR A 349 -15.78 9.53 -16.76
C TYR A 349 -14.31 9.97 -16.74
N MET A 350 -13.40 9.24 -17.42
CA MET A 350 -11.95 9.44 -17.24
C MET A 350 -11.44 10.78 -17.75
N ASP A 351 -12.02 11.32 -18.85
CA ASP A 351 -11.60 12.63 -19.36
C ASP A 351 -11.88 13.74 -18.33
N ASP A 352 -13.08 13.72 -17.73
CA ASP A 352 -13.46 14.67 -16.69
C ASP A 352 -12.66 14.47 -15.41
N ILE A 353 -12.51 13.23 -14.94
CA ILE A 353 -11.71 12.90 -13.75
C ILE A 353 -10.26 13.37 -13.93
N SER A 354 -9.64 13.06 -15.06
CA SER A 354 -8.25 13.43 -15.33
C SER A 354 -8.05 14.94 -15.39
N SER A 355 -8.97 15.66 -16.04
CA SER A 355 -8.96 17.11 -16.11
C SER A 355 -9.15 17.77 -14.74
N ASP A 356 -10.13 17.30 -13.98
CA ASP A 356 -10.47 17.82 -12.66
C ASP A 356 -9.34 17.58 -11.65
N LEU A 357 -8.91 16.32 -11.49
CA LEU A 357 -7.87 15.95 -10.55
C LEU A 357 -6.52 16.56 -10.94
N GLY A 358 -6.20 16.65 -12.23
CA GLY A 358 -5.00 17.34 -12.71
C GLY A 358 -4.94 18.83 -12.32
N SER A 359 -6.07 19.45 -11.99
CA SER A 359 -6.14 20.82 -11.49
C SER A 359 -5.87 20.97 -9.98
N VAL A 360 -5.82 19.84 -9.24
CA VAL A 360 -5.56 19.79 -7.79
C VAL A 360 -4.09 19.43 -7.60
N THR A 361 -3.33 20.35 -7.01
CA THR A 361 -1.88 20.22 -6.92
C THR A 361 -1.41 19.78 -5.52
N GLY A 362 -0.16 19.33 -5.40
CA GLY A 362 0.43 19.01 -4.10
C GLY A 362 0.36 20.15 -3.09
N SER A 363 0.37 21.42 -3.55
CA SER A 363 0.23 22.59 -2.67
C SER A 363 -1.16 22.72 -2.05
N ASP A 364 -2.17 22.01 -2.55
CA ASP A 364 -3.52 22.01 -2.00
C ASP A 364 -3.68 21.03 -0.83
N PHE A 365 -2.65 20.20 -0.59
CA PHE A 365 -2.60 19.25 0.52
C PHE A 365 -1.81 19.78 1.72
N GLU A 366 -2.05 19.14 2.84
CA GLU A 366 -1.32 19.32 4.08
C GLU A 366 -1.10 17.96 4.76
N VAL A 367 0.04 17.82 5.46
CA VAL A 367 0.38 16.58 6.16
C VAL A 367 -0.22 16.60 7.55
N VAL A 368 -0.92 15.55 7.93
CA VAL A 368 -1.47 15.37 9.29
C VAL A 368 -0.56 14.49 10.14
N ASN A 369 -0.66 14.65 11.46
CA ASN A 369 0.14 13.87 12.41
C ASN A 369 -0.61 12.58 12.75
N THR A 370 -0.11 11.44 12.28
CA THR A 370 -0.65 10.10 12.54
C THR A 370 0.26 9.23 13.41
N GLY A 371 1.42 9.73 13.79
CA GLY A 371 2.33 8.99 14.66
C GLY A 371 3.80 9.32 14.42
N PRO A 372 4.70 8.68 15.16
CA PRO A 372 6.14 8.85 15.00
C PRO A 372 6.64 8.09 13.76
N ILE A 373 7.77 8.56 13.21
CA ILE A 373 8.50 7.84 12.18
C ILE A 373 9.26 6.69 12.86
N SER A 374 9.07 5.48 12.35
CA SER A 374 9.87 4.31 12.71
C SER A 374 11.04 4.14 11.73
N THR A 375 12.16 3.69 12.27
CA THR A 375 13.34 3.26 11.51
C THR A 375 13.75 1.86 11.95
N ASN A 376 12.83 1.09 12.52
CA ASN A 376 13.09 -0.26 12.98
C ASN A 376 13.21 -1.22 11.79
N ASN A 377 14.20 -2.11 11.87
CA ASN A 377 14.42 -3.17 10.89
C ASN A 377 14.60 -2.67 9.43
N LEU A 378 15.30 -1.54 9.26
CA LEU A 378 15.66 -0.98 7.95
C LEU A 378 16.80 -1.74 7.29
#